data_14029a30dfe2352592a2a93498db6087
#
_entry.id   14029a30dfe2352592a2a93498db6087
#
_cell.length_a   1.000
_cell.length_b   1.000
_cell.length_c   1.000
_cell.angle_alpha   90.00
_cell.angle_beta   90.00
_cell.angle_gamma   90.00
#
_symmetry.space_group_name_H-M   'P 1'
#
loop_
_entity.id
_entity.type
_entity.pdbx_description
1 polymer ?
#
loop_
_entity_poly.entity_id
_entity_poly.type
_entity_poly.pdbx_seq_one_letter_code
_entity_poly.pdbx_strand_id
1 'polypeptide(L)'
;AQDAIKVLSSLIEQMPSDVAIIRDVAFAAESWGLYQQAFNLHLTAANLRPYEPQSYTYLAKLAHQLNNNDLALIYFEMGLASKWSNRFGDYELIHKLDYANFLRLSSTQETNQKFYAQDYAKLKLNSLSREINLTGSDLIVAISWNTDRTDIDLHIIEPSGEECYYKHNKTESNGFMTKDVTEGFGPEMYVNKSAPK
;
A
#
# COMPACT_ATOMS: atom_id res chain seq x y z
N ALA A 1 -22.50 7.63 5.81
CA ALA A 1 -21.38 7.68 4.87
C ALA A 1 -21.60 8.72 3.76
N GLN A 2 -22.66 8.60 2.94
CA GLN A 2 -22.87 9.51 1.79
C GLN A 2 -23.01 10.99 2.16
N ASP A 3 -23.64 11.33 3.29
CA ASP A 3 -23.75 12.74 3.71
C ASP A 3 -22.45 13.23 4.33
N ALA A 4 -21.71 12.37 5.01
CA ALA A 4 -20.40 12.71 5.56
C ALA A 4 -19.38 13.01 4.45
N ILE A 5 -19.36 12.24 3.36
CA ILE A 5 -18.46 12.52 2.24
C ILE A 5 -18.78 13.84 1.53
N LYS A 6 -20.05 14.26 1.48
CA LYS A 6 -20.44 15.58 0.94
C LYS A 6 -19.89 16.72 1.79
N VAL A 7 -19.90 16.56 3.11
CA VAL A 7 -19.31 17.55 4.03
C VAL A 7 -17.80 17.61 3.83
N LEU A 8 -17.12 16.47 3.78
CA LEU A 8 -15.67 16.43 3.57
C LEU A 8 -15.25 16.92 2.18
N SER A 9 -16.07 16.71 1.15
CA SER A 9 -15.76 17.22 -0.19
C SER A 9 -15.73 18.75 -0.26
N SER A 10 -16.42 19.46 0.64
CA SER A 10 -16.34 20.93 0.73
C SER A 10 -14.93 21.41 1.08
N LEU A 11 -14.12 20.62 1.77
CA LEU A 11 -12.70 20.95 2.03
C LEU A 11 -11.89 20.91 0.73
N ILE A 12 -12.17 19.96 -0.16
CA ILE A 12 -11.51 19.88 -1.46
C ILE A 12 -11.91 21.03 -2.35
N GLU A 13 -13.18 21.48 -2.30
CA GLU A 13 -13.64 22.65 -3.04
C GLU A 13 -12.91 23.94 -2.61
N GLN A 14 -12.58 24.05 -1.32
CA GLN A 14 -11.81 25.18 -0.80
C GLN A 14 -10.31 25.11 -1.12
N MET A 15 -9.75 23.88 -1.20
CA MET A 15 -8.33 23.62 -1.43
C MET A 15 -8.13 22.54 -2.50
N PRO A 16 -8.51 22.80 -3.77
CA PRO A 16 -8.60 21.77 -4.81
C PRO A 16 -7.24 21.20 -5.27
N SER A 17 -6.14 21.86 -4.90
CA SER A 17 -4.78 21.40 -5.23
C SER A 17 -4.04 20.82 -4.00
N ASP A 18 -4.68 20.78 -2.85
CA ASP A 18 -4.08 20.19 -1.65
C ASP A 18 -4.24 18.67 -1.68
N VAL A 19 -3.17 18.00 -2.10
CA VAL A 19 -3.15 16.54 -2.25
C VAL A 19 -3.26 15.82 -0.90
N ALA A 20 -2.79 16.42 0.20
CA ALA A 20 -2.95 15.81 1.52
C ALA A 20 -4.44 15.72 1.89
N ILE A 21 -5.17 16.84 1.76
CA ILE A 21 -6.62 16.87 2.01
C ILE A 21 -7.37 15.91 1.08
N ILE A 22 -7.03 15.88 -0.22
CA ILE A 22 -7.68 14.97 -1.18
C ILE A 22 -7.50 13.51 -0.73
N ARG A 23 -6.30 13.12 -0.28
CA ARG A 23 -6.02 11.78 0.22
C ARG A 23 -6.74 11.48 1.52
N ASP A 24 -6.78 12.42 2.46
CA ASP A 24 -7.48 12.22 3.73
C ASP A 24 -8.97 11.95 3.49
N VAL A 25 -9.59 12.70 2.58
CA VAL A 25 -10.99 12.46 2.17
C VAL A 25 -11.14 11.13 1.43
N ALA A 26 -10.14 10.73 0.61
CA ALA A 26 -10.14 9.45 -0.06
C ALA A 26 -10.07 8.28 0.93
N PHE A 27 -9.21 8.34 1.95
CA PHE A 27 -9.11 7.33 2.99
C PHE A 27 -10.39 7.25 3.84
N ALA A 28 -11.00 8.39 4.15
CA ALA A 28 -12.31 8.40 4.81
C ALA A 28 -13.38 7.71 3.95
N ALA A 29 -13.43 7.99 2.65
CA ALA A 29 -14.35 7.35 1.73
C ALA A 29 -14.12 5.82 1.66
N GLU A 30 -12.85 5.39 1.61
CA GLU A 30 -12.47 3.97 1.62
C GLU A 30 -12.94 3.28 2.90
N SER A 31 -12.70 3.89 4.08
CA SER A 31 -13.12 3.33 5.37
C SER A 31 -14.63 3.16 5.50
N TRP A 32 -15.41 3.90 4.72
CA TRP A 32 -16.88 3.80 4.67
C TRP A 32 -17.38 2.90 3.54
N GLY A 33 -16.50 2.22 2.82
CA GLY A 33 -16.85 1.36 1.68
C GLY A 33 -17.26 2.11 0.41
N LEU A 34 -16.99 3.42 0.34
CA LEU A 34 -17.26 4.25 -0.84
C LEU A 34 -16.11 4.16 -1.84
N TYR A 35 -15.80 2.93 -2.29
CA TYR A 35 -14.59 2.62 -3.07
C TYR A 35 -14.49 3.38 -4.39
N GLN A 36 -15.62 3.64 -5.08
CA GLN A 36 -15.58 4.41 -6.32
C GLN A 36 -15.21 5.88 -6.10
N GLN A 37 -15.73 6.49 -5.02
CA GLN A 37 -15.37 7.85 -4.64
C GLN A 37 -13.91 7.94 -4.21
N ALA A 38 -13.46 7.00 -3.38
CA ALA A 38 -12.07 6.90 -2.98
C ALA A 38 -11.12 6.76 -4.19
N PHE A 39 -11.47 5.91 -5.16
CA PHE A 39 -10.71 5.74 -6.39
C PHE A 39 -10.60 7.04 -7.18
N ASN A 40 -11.70 7.77 -7.38
CA ASN A 40 -11.71 9.03 -8.11
C ASN A 40 -10.85 10.10 -7.41
N LEU A 41 -10.88 10.15 -6.07
CA LEU A 41 -10.06 11.08 -5.29
C LEU A 41 -8.57 10.73 -5.36
N HIS A 42 -8.21 9.45 -5.21
CA HIS A 42 -6.82 9.02 -5.39
C HIS A 42 -6.32 9.24 -6.83
N LEU A 43 -7.19 9.10 -7.84
CA LEU A 43 -6.86 9.42 -9.22
C LEU A 43 -6.57 10.93 -9.39
N THR A 44 -7.36 11.78 -8.74
CA THR A 44 -7.10 13.23 -8.70
C THR A 44 -5.76 13.52 -8.03
N ALA A 45 -5.47 12.90 -6.89
CA ALA A 45 -4.19 13.05 -6.21
C ALA A 45 -3.00 12.59 -7.08
N ALA A 46 -3.14 11.45 -7.79
CA ALA A 46 -2.12 10.94 -8.70
C ALA A 46 -1.88 11.89 -9.90
N ASN A 47 -2.93 12.51 -10.43
CA ASN A 47 -2.80 13.48 -11.53
C ASN A 47 -2.11 14.78 -11.08
N LEU A 48 -2.36 15.23 -9.85
CA LEU A 48 -1.71 16.42 -9.29
C LEU A 48 -0.25 16.16 -8.92
N ARG A 49 0.08 14.95 -8.46
CA ARG A 49 1.43 14.55 -8.04
C ARG A 49 1.81 13.16 -8.58
N PRO A 50 2.03 13.03 -9.89
CA PRO A 50 2.34 11.73 -10.52
C PRO A 50 3.70 11.15 -10.11
N TYR A 51 4.55 11.95 -9.47
CA TYR A 51 5.87 11.56 -8.95
C TYR A 51 5.81 10.95 -7.54
N GLU A 52 4.65 10.81 -6.96
CA GLU A 52 4.43 10.17 -5.65
C GLU A 52 3.92 8.75 -5.84
N PRO A 53 4.76 7.73 -5.57
CA PRO A 53 4.49 6.34 -5.97
C PRO A 53 3.32 5.69 -5.24
N GLN A 54 3.05 6.08 -3.99
CA GLN A 54 1.99 5.48 -3.17
C GLN A 54 0.60 5.58 -3.80
N SER A 55 0.36 6.60 -4.63
CA SER A 55 -0.91 6.77 -5.35
C SER A 55 -1.23 5.58 -6.26
N TYR A 56 -0.23 4.97 -6.88
CA TYR A 56 -0.41 3.82 -7.77
C TYR A 56 -0.82 2.57 -6.99
N THR A 57 -0.27 2.38 -5.79
CA THR A 57 -0.68 1.27 -4.90
C THR A 57 -2.13 1.43 -4.43
N TYR A 58 -2.54 2.63 -4.03
CA TYR A 58 -3.92 2.89 -3.62
C TYR A 58 -4.91 2.67 -4.76
N LEU A 59 -4.60 3.17 -5.96
CA LEU A 59 -5.42 2.96 -7.15
C LEU A 59 -5.53 1.48 -7.52
N ALA A 60 -4.43 0.72 -7.42
CA ALA A 60 -4.44 -0.71 -7.68
C ALA A 60 -5.33 -1.48 -6.69
N LYS A 61 -5.19 -1.21 -5.39
CA LYS A 61 -6.01 -1.83 -4.33
C LYS A 61 -7.49 -1.50 -4.52
N LEU A 62 -7.83 -0.26 -4.78
CA LEU A 62 -9.22 0.17 -5.00
C LEU A 62 -9.82 -0.40 -6.29
N ALA A 63 -9.05 -0.49 -7.37
CA ALA A 63 -9.49 -1.15 -8.59
C ALA A 63 -9.84 -2.63 -8.33
N HIS A 64 -9.05 -3.33 -7.50
CA HIS A 64 -9.36 -4.70 -7.07
C HIS A 64 -10.64 -4.77 -6.23
N GLN A 65 -10.82 -3.85 -5.27
CA GLN A 65 -12.06 -3.75 -4.47
C GLN A 65 -13.31 -3.48 -5.34
N LEU A 66 -13.13 -2.76 -6.44
CA LEU A 66 -14.16 -2.51 -7.44
C LEU A 66 -14.33 -3.68 -8.44
N ASN A 67 -13.69 -4.81 -8.18
CA ASN A 67 -13.67 -6.00 -9.01
C ASN A 67 -13.09 -5.76 -10.42
N ASN A 68 -12.22 -4.80 -10.61
CA ASN A 68 -11.53 -4.54 -11.88
C ASN A 68 -10.04 -4.97 -11.80
N ASN A 69 -9.83 -6.29 -11.91
CA ASN A 69 -8.51 -6.89 -11.73
C ASN A 69 -7.51 -6.48 -12.85
N ASP A 70 -7.98 -6.28 -14.07
CA ASP A 70 -7.10 -5.82 -15.17
C ASP A 70 -6.60 -4.40 -14.90
N LEU A 71 -7.47 -3.51 -14.41
CA LEU A 71 -7.07 -2.14 -14.04
C LEU A 71 -6.15 -2.15 -12.81
N ALA A 72 -6.41 -3.00 -11.82
CA ALA A 72 -5.54 -3.17 -10.66
C ALA A 72 -4.13 -3.57 -11.08
N LEU A 73 -4.02 -4.54 -12.00
CA LEU A 73 -2.74 -4.98 -12.56
C LEU A 73 -2.01 -3.83 -13.27
N ILE A 74 -2.70 -3.02 -14.06
CA ILE A 74 -2.11 -1.87 -14.75
C ILE A 74 -1.49 -0.89 -13.73
N TYR A 75 -2.20 -0.54 -12.66
CA TYR A 75 -1.66 0.37 -11.65
C TYR A 75 -0.49 -0.25 -10.86
N PHE A 76 -0.51 -1.54 -10.58
CA PHE A 76 0.65 -2.22 -9.99
C PHE A 76 1.87 -2.17 -10.92
N GLU A 77 1.68 -2.41 -12.21
CA GLU A 77 2.79 -2.30 -13.18
C GLU A 77 3.31 -0.86 -13.31
N MET A 78 2.42 0.14 -13.30
CA MET A 78 2.82 1.56 -13.33
C MET A 78 3.68 1.92 -12.12
N GLY A 79 3.35 1.41 -10.93
CA GLY A 79 4.14 1.62 -9.72
C GLY A 79 5.54 1.01 -9.79
N LEU A 80 5.74 -0.07 -10.55
CA LEU A 80 7.05 -0.70 -10.76
C LEU A 80 7.81 -0.14 -11.97
N ALA A 81 7.15 0.53 -12.91
CA ALA A 81 7.75 0.97 -14.17
C ALA A 81 8.73 2.15 -14.00
N SER A 82 8.69 2.86 -12.88
CA SER A 82 9.46 4.07 -12.64
C SER A 82 10.47 3.88 -11.51
N LYS A 83 11.56 4.65 -11.57
CA LYS A 83 12.48 4.80 -10.44
C LYS A 83 11.98 5.94 -9.56
N TRP A 84 11.71 5.63 -8.32
CA TRP A 84 11.23 6.58 -7.35
C TRP A 84 12.36 7.20 -6.54
N SER A 85 12.14 8.39 -6.00
CA SER A 85 13.11 9.04 -5.12
C SER A 85 13.30 8.25 -3.83
N ASN A 86 14.53 8.24 -3.30
CA ASN A 86 14.87 7.58 -2.04
C ASN A 86 14.06 8.08 -0.83
N ARG A 87 13.45 9.26 -0.94
CA ARG A 87 12.53 9.81 0.09
C ARG A 87 11.28 8.96 0.33
N PHE A 88 10.97 8.02 -0.57
CA PHE A 88 9.83 7.11 -0.43
C PHE A 88 10.22 5.76 0.21
N GLY A 89 11.36 5.72 0.88
CA GLY A 89 11.78 4.56 1.68
C GLY A 89 11.79 3.26 0.89
N ASP A 90 11.22 2.22 1.50
CA ASP A 90 11.09 0.88 0.92
C ASP A 90 9.81 0.71 0.10
N TYR A 91 9.28 1.79 -0.50
CA TYR A 91 8.06 1.75 -1.30
C TYR A 91 8.03 0.58 -2.29
N GLU A 92 9.13 0.39 -3.04
CA GLU A 92 9.19 -0.67 -4.07
C GLU A 92 8.97 -2.05 -3.47
N LEU A 93 9.53 -2.32 -2.29
CA LEU A 93 9.36 -3.60 -1.59
C LEU A 93 7.92 -3.82 -1.17
N ILE A 94 7.30 -2.83 -0.51
CA ILE A 94 5.88 -2.93 -0.10
C ILE A 94 4.96 -3.02 -1.32
N HIS A 95 5.22 -2.24 -2.36
CA HIS A 95 4.45 -2.30 -3.59
C HIS A 95 4.51 -3.69 -4.24
N LYS A 96 5.70 -4.31 -4.29
CA LYS A 96 5.87 -5.69 -4.76
C LYS A 96 5.12 -6.71 -3.87
N LEU A 97 5.13 -6.54 -2.55
CA LEU A 97 4.39 -7.40 -1.62
C LEU A 97 2.88 -7.29 -1.83
N ASP A 98 2.35 -6.06 -1.90
CA ASP A 98 0.94 -5.81 -2.20
C ASP A 98 0.53 -6.39 -3.56
N TYR A 99 1.40 -6.23 -4.55
CA TYR A 99 1.18 -6.78 -5.89
C TYR A 99 1.15 -8.31 -5.87
N ALA A 100 2.13 -8.96 -5.24
CA ALA A 100 2.15 -10.42 -5.11
C ALA A 100 0.91 -10.96 -4.38
N ASN A 101 0.45 -10.26 -3.33
CA ASN A 101 -0.76 -10.60 -2.62
C ASN A 101 -2.02 -10.47 -3.50
N PHE A 102 -2.14 -9.37 -4.25
CA PHE A 102 -3.21 -9.17 -5.23
C PHE A 102 -3.24 -10.31 -6.27
N LEU A 103 -2.09 -10.64 -6.86
CA LEU A 103 -1.99 -11.69 -7.88
C LEU A 103 -2.38 -13.07 -7.33
N ARG A 104 -2.01 -13.36 -6.07
CA ARG A 104 -2.41 -14.60 -5.38
C ARG A 104 -3.92 -14.65 -5.16
N LEU A 105 -4.50 -13.59 -4.61
CA LEU A 105 -5.94 -13.50 -4.35
C LEU A 105 -6.76 -13.58 -5.64
N SER A 106 -6.38 -12.83 -6.67
CA SER A 106 -7.09 -12.82 -7.95
C SER A 106 -6.98 -14.15 -8.72
N SER A 107 -5.99 -14.99 -8.42
CA SER A 107 -5.87 -16.34 -9.00
C SER A 107 -6.72 -17.39 -8.30
N THR A 108 -7.12 -17.15 -7.05
CA THR A 108 -7.90 -18.10 -6.22
C THR A 108 -9.39 -17.78 -6.16
N GLN A 109 -9.79 -16.56 -6.50
CA GLN A 109 -11.19 -16.18 -6.50
C GLN A 109 -11.90 -16.73 -7.74
N GLU A 110 -12.89 -17.59 -7.53
CA GLU A 110 -13.92 -17.91 -8.51
C GLU A 110 -14.85 -16.69 -8.67
N THR A 111 -14.38 -15.67 -9.37
CA THR A 111 -15.22 -14.51 -9.70
C THR A 111 -15.86 -14.72 -11.07
N ASN A 112 -17.13 -14.38 -11.21
CA ASN A 112 -17.81 -14.33 -12.50
C ASN A 112 -17.22 -13.26 -13.44
N GLN A 113 -16.22 -12.53 -12.98
CA GLN A 113 -15.57 -11.47 -13.72
C GLN A 113 -14.31 -11.99 -14.42
N LYS A 114 -14.28 -11.79 -15.71
CA LYS A 114 -13.16 -12.24 -16.55
C LYS A 114 -11.92 -11.40 -16.25
N PHE A 115 -10.86 -12.05 -15.77
CA PHE A 115 -9.53 -11.46 -15.66
C PHE A 115 -8.75 -11.78 -16.96
N TYR A 116 -8.65 -10.80 -17.84
CA TYR A 116 -8.06 -11.00 -19.18
C TYR A 116 -6.55 -11.28 -19.12
N ALA A 117 -5.85 -10.68 -18.16
CA ALA A 117 -4.41 -10.80 -18.01
C ALA A 117 -3.99 -12.00 -17.10
N GLN A 118 -4.83 -13.02 -16.92
CA GLN A 118 -4.59 -14.11 -15.96
C GLN A 118 -3.27 -14.87 -16.19
N ASP A 119 -2.90 -15.12 -17.44
CA ASP A 119 -1.64 -15.84 -17.73
C ASP A 119 -0.42 -14.97 -17.43
N TYR A 120 -0.48 -13.69 -17.77
CA TYR A 120 0.54 -12.72 -17.35
C TYR A 120 0.65 -12.65 -15.83
N ALA A 121 -0.48 -12.58 -15.12
CA ALA A 121 -0.53 -12.53 -13.67
C ALA A 121 0.20 -13.71 -13.00
N LYS A 122 0.03 -14.93 -13.51
CA LYS A 122 0.74 -16.12 -13.03
C LYS A 122 2.26 -16.01 -13.22
N LEU A 123 2.69 -15.58 -14.41
CA LEU A 123 4.11 -15.38 -14.70
C LEU A 123 4.72 -14.30 -13.81
N LYS A 124 4.00 -13.19 -13.61
CA LYS A 124 4.43 -12.07 -12.77
C LYS A 124 4.52 -12.48 -11.30
N LEU A 125 3.55 -13.23 -10.78
CA LEU A 125 3.60 -13.75 -9.42
C LEU A 125 4.84 -14.63 -9.19
N ASN A 126 5.16 -15.50 -10.13
CA ASN A 126 6.37 -16.34 -10.06
C ASN A 126 7.65 -15.48 -10.07
N SER A 127 7.71 -14.41 -10.86
CA SER A 127 8.85 -13.48 -10.87
C SER A 127 8.98 -12.76 -9.53
N LEU A 128 7.91 -12.12 -9.07
CA LEU A 128 7.89 -11.40 -7.79
C LEU A 128 8.26 -12.29 -6.61
N SER A 129 7.77 -13.53 -6.59
CA SER A 129 8.08 -14.49 -5.52
C SER A 129 9.55 -14.87 -5.44
N ARG A 130 10.29 -14.78 -6.55
CA ARG A 130 11.76 -14.98 -6.56
C ARG A 130 12.53 -13.72 -6.14
N GLU A 131 12.01 -12.56 -6.49
CA GLU A 131 12.65 -11.26 -6.19
C GLU A 131 12.47 -10.87 -4.71
N ILE A 132 11.28 -11.17 -4.15
CA ILE A 132 10.93 -10.80 -2.78
C ILE A 132 11.33 -11.92 -1.83
N ASN A 133 12.45 -11.76 -1.14
CA ASN A 133 12.90 -12.73 -0.13
C ASN A 133 11.98 -12.80 1.13
N LEU A 134 10.84 -12.11 1.11
CA LEU A 134 9.85 -12.05 2.19
C LEU A 134 8.57 -12.81 1.86
N THR A 135 8.47 -13.44 0.69
CA THR A 135 7.36 -14.36 0.38
C THR A 135 7.45 -15.58 1.29
N GLY A 136 6.37 -15.84 2.02
CA GLY A 136 6.34 -16.91 3.04
C GLY A 136 6.64 -16.39 4.45
N SER A 137 6.69 -15.07 4.68
CA SER A 137 6.64 -14.53 6.03
C SER A 137 5.25 -14.72 6.63
N ASP A 138 5.21 -15.12 7.92
CA ASP A 138 3.95 -15.35 8.64
C ASP A 138 3.27 -14.03 8.99
N LEU A 139 4.06 -12.98 9.25
CA LEU A 139 3.57 -11.66 9.62
C LEU A 139 4.38 -10.56 8.95
N ILE A 140 3.68 -9.61 8.36
CA ILE A 140 4.24 -8.34 7.88
C ILE A 140 3.33 -7.23 8.40
N VAL A 141 3.91 -6.28 9.12
CA VAL A 141 3.23 -5.07 9.56
C VAL A 141 3.92 -3.90 8.90
N ALA A 142 3.16 -3.06 8.21
CA ALA A 142 3.71 -1.88 7.54
C ALA A 142 2.86 -0.66 7.84
N ILE A 143 3.52 0.46 8.08
CA ILE A 143 2.88 1.77 8.20
C ILE A 143 3.39 2.70 7.10
N SER A 144 2.50 3.52 6.59
CA SER A 144 2.81 4.62 5.69
C SER A 144 1.97 5.83 6.08
N TRP A 145 2.46 7.02 5.77
CA TRP A 145 1.79 8.27 6.13
C TRP A 145 1.68 9.21 4.93
N ASN A 146 0.81 10.21 5.05
CA ASN A 146 0.43 11.10 3.93
C ASN A 146 1.14 12.46 3.97
N THR A 147 2.02 12.68 4.94
CA THR A 147 2.74 13.95 5.11
C THR A 147 4.22 13.79 4.83
N ASP A 148 4.80 14.78 4.18
CA ASP A 148 6.26 14.88 3.98
C ASP A 148 6.92 15.44 5.25
N ARG A 149 8.21 15.12 5.46
CA ARG A 149 9.02 15.58 6.61
C ARG A 149 8.39 15.21 7.96
N THR A 150 7.73 14.09 8.01
CA THR A 150 7.15 13.53 9.24
C THR A 150 7.91 12.27 9.58
N ASP A 151 8.39 12.20 10.82
CA ASP A 151 9.05 11.04 11.38
C ASP A 151 8.01 10.26 12.19
N ILE A 152 7.74 9.02 11.78
CA ILE A 152 6.78 8.14 12.45
C ILE A 152 7.45 6.79 12.66
N ASP A 153 7.71 6.48 13.91
CA ASP A 153 8.35 5.23 14.30
C ASP A 153 7.35 4.09 14.47
N LEU A 154 7.62 2.96 13.82
CA LEU A 154 6.91 1.71 14.05
C LEU A 154 7.49 0.99 15.26
N HIS A 155 6.66 0.73 16.26
CA HIS A 155 6.98 -0.07 17.44
C HIS A 155 6.13 -1.32 17.46
N ILE A 156 6.74 -2.50 17.48
CA ILE A 156 6.06 -3.79 17.56
C ILE A 156 6.44 -4.46 18.87
N ILE A 157 5.44 -4.71 19.70
CA ILE A 157 5.60 -5.50 20.93
C ILE A 157 5.18 -6.93 20.61
N GLU A 158 6.11 -7.85 20.65
CA GLU A 158 5.86 -9.27 20.42
C GLU A 158 5.19 -9.94 21.62
N PRO A 159 4.59 -11.14 21.45
CA PRO A 159 3.97 -11.87 22.57
C PRO A 159 4.93 -12.18 23.74
N SER A 160 6.23 -12.22 23.48
CA SER A 160 7.28 -12.33 24.52
C SER A 160 7.40 -11.09 25.41
N GLY A 161 6.83 -9.95 25.00
CA GLY A 161 7.05 -8.63 25.57
C GLY A 161 8.27 -7.90 25.02
N GLU A 162 9.03 -8.51 24.12
CA GLU A 162 10.16 -7.87 23.43
C GLU A 162 9.64 -6.85 22.42
N GLU A 163 10.24 -5.65 22.42
CA GLU A 163 9.87 -4.56 21.53
C GLU A 163 10.86 -4.46 20.37
N CYS A 164 10.34 -4.50 19.12
CA CYS A 164 11.10 -4.25 17.90
C CYS A 164 10.82 -2.84 17.40
N TYR A 165 11.87 -2.03 17.23
CA TYR A 165 11.82 -0.64 16.76
C TYR A 165 13.19 -0.21 16.21
N TYR A 166 13.35 1.02 15.76
CA TYR A 166 14.56 1.49 15.05
C TYR A 166 15.89 1.29 15.84
N LYS A 167 15.89 1.36 17.19
CA LYS A 167 17.09 1.10 18.02
C LYS A 167 17.28 -0.37 18.36
N HIS A 168 16.22 -1.17 18.31
CA HIS A 168 16.24 -2.61 18.54
C HIS A 168 15.55 -3.30 17.38
N ASN A 169 16.21 -3.30 16.24
CA ASN A 169 15.63 -3.65 14.95
C ASN A 169 15.55 -5.16 14.66
N LYS A 170 15.90 -6.01 15.61
CA LYS A 170 15.77 -7.48 15.53
C LYS A 170 15.41 -8.03 16.89
N THR A 171 14.54 -9.04 16.90
CA THR A 171 14.10 -9.73 18.11
C THR A 171 14.63 -11.16 18.17
N GLU A 172 14.56 -11.78 19.37
CA GLU A 172 14.92 -13.19 19.57
C GLU A 172 14.05 -14.14 18.76
N SER A 173 12.80 -13.76 18.45
CA SER A 173 11.88 -14.51 17.60
C SER A 173 12.19 -14.40 16.10
N ASN A 174 13.29 -13.74 15.72
CA ASN A 174 13.66 -13.41 14.33
C ASN A 174 12.74 -12.41 13.63
N GLY A 175 11.94 -11.65 14.36
CA GLY A 175 11.28 -10.47 13.86
C GLY A 175 12.32 -9.36 13.57
N PHE A 176 12.09 -8.56 12.53
CA PHE A 176 13.00 -7.46 12.20
C PHE A 176 12.31 -6.30 11.50
N MET A 177 12.85 -5.09 11.75
CA MET A 177 12.51 -3.87 11.01
C MET A 177 13.34 -3.79 9.73
N THR A 178 12.72 -3.37 8.61
CA THR A 178 13.42 -3.25 7.32
C THR A 178 14.25 -1.99 7.24
N LYS A 179 13.68 -0.85 7.55
CA LYS A 179 14.31 0.47 7.45
C LYS A 179 13.63 1.46 8.37
N ASP A 180 14.42 2.36 8.93
CA ASP A 180 14.00 3.57 9.61
C ASP A 180 13.89 4.71 8.57
N VAL A 181 12.72 5.34 8.47
CA VAL A 181 12.41 6.40 7.49
C VAL A 181 12.09 7.70 8.22
N THR A 182 13.13 8.51 8.46
CA THR A 182 13.06 9.78 9.18
C THR A 182 12.56 10.96 8.34
N GLU A 183 12.51 10.80 7.01
CA GLU A 183 12.02 11.81 6.07
C GLU A 183 11.18 11.17 4.97
N GLY A 184 10.06 11.80 4.60
CA GLY A 184 9.21 11.32 3.50
C GLY A 184 7.91 10.74 3.98
N PHE A 185 7.40 9.72 3.29
CA PHE A 185 6.06 9.16 3.45
C PHE A 185 6.06 7.73 4.01
N GLY A 186 7.19 7.26 4.51
CA GLY A 186 7.38 5.83 4.80
C GLY A 186 7.60 5.04 3.51
N PRO A 187 7.33 3.76 3.51
CA PRO A 187 6.84 2.98 4.63
C PRO A 187 7.91 2.56 5.64
N GLU A 188 7.50 2.29 6.87
CA GLU A 188 8.25 1.45 7.80
C GLU A 188 7.61 0.08 7.91
N MET A 189 8.42 -0.95 8.08
CA MET A 189 7.91 -2.31 7.99
C MET A 189 8.64 -3.23 8.98
N TYR A 190 7.83 -3.99 9.73
CA TYR A 190 8.28 -5.13 10.53
C TYR A 190 7.92 -6.43 9.80
N VAL A 191 8.83 -7.39 9.84
CA VAL A 191 8.66 -8.72 9.22
C VAL A 191 9.03 -9.80 10.21
N ASN A 192 8.21 -10.85 10.31
CA ASN A 192 8.56 -12.08 10.99
C ASN A 192 8.24 -13.28 10.10
N LYS A 193 9.25 -14.12 9.82
CA LYS A 193 9.10 -15.31 8.96
C LYS A 193 8.47 -16.50 9.69
N SER A 194 8.52 -16.49 11.02
CA SER A 194 7.98 -17.54 11.87
C SER A 194 7.43 -16.88 13.13
N ALA A 195 6.31 -16.18 12.97
CA ALA A 195 5.72 -15.41 14.05
C ALA A 195 5.29 -16.31 15.20
N PRO A 196 5.62 -15.98 16.45
CA PRO A 196 5.14 -16.70 17.62
C PRO A 196 3.61 -16.61 17.71
N LYS A 197 2.99 -17.70 18.11
CA LYS A 197 1.53 -17.80 18.24
C LYS A 197 1.05 -17.25 19.57
#